data_ff9086d59b3a01634f8b51c4e2f44b58
#
_entry.id   ff9086d59b3a01634f8b51c4e2f44b58
#
_cell.length_a   1.000
_cell.length_b   1.000
_cell.length_c   1.000
_cell.angle_alpha   90.00
_cell.angle_beta   90.00
_cell.angle_gamma   90.00
#
_symmetry.space_group_name_H-M   'P 1'
#
loop_
_entity.id
_entity.type
_entity.pdbx_description
1 polymer ?
#
loop_
_entity_poly.entity_id
_entity_poly.type
_entity_poly.pdbx_seq_one_letter_code
_entity_poly.pdbx_strand_id
1 'polypeptide(L)'
;NSRQFPYDAAFHNINNKLGRLSTSGQDFFKISLNGESWGVMNAEPVIDEKFLELQEVKRLGIFRISNEERSAYFRKWNDGRYLEYYISDPSVTINIKGKEEEIIQDPILNEVYSNIHMHMSNNDGSIFNRQQMIANLALSLVWGSIHTLGPRNMWLTWNQYEQKLEPILTDQGNWKDVKLYINSISTLPYAYEIIFKNKPLKEEEFLEELENLNYYFAKDNPINDINALKDKYFPNDQRFSITPIFSNLEFLKENISEIVKKINTISAFP
;
A
#
# COMPACT_ATOMS: atom_id res chain seq x y z
N ASN A 1 3.12 -12.16 -15.49
CA ASN A 1 2.97 -12.20 -14.04
C ASN A 1 3.79 -11.10 -13.42
N SER A 2 3.12 -10.09 -12.86
CA SER A 2 3.74 -8.93 -12.23
C SER A 2 4.25 -9.26 -10.82
N ARG A 3 3.79 -10.34 -10.21
CA ARG A 3 4.19 -10.76 -8.88
C ARG A 3 5.41 -11.67 -8.95
N GLN A 4 6.44 -11.28 -8.24
CA GLN A 4 7.67 -12.07 -8.13
C GLN A 4 7.71 -12.74 -6.75
N PHE A 5 7.11 -13.91 -6.64
CA PHE A 5 7.26 -14.72 -5.45
C PHE A 5 8.71 -15.21 -5.29
N PRO A 6 9.25 -15.19 -4.09
CA PRO A 6 8.65 -14.92 -2.79
C PRO A 6 8.71 -13.44 -2.33
N TYR A 7 9.16 -12.53 -3.18
CA TYR A 7 9.45 -11.14 -2.79
C TYR A 7 8.24 -10.37 -2.30
N ASP A 8 7.09 -10.57 -2.96
CA ASP A 8 5.83 -9.94 -2.56
C ASP A 8 5.42 -10.39 -1.14
N ALA A 9 5.44 -11.69 -0.89
CA ALA A 9 5.12 -12.24 0.44
C ALA A 9 6.10 -11.74 1.53
N ALA A 10 7.40 -11.68 1.21
CA ALA A 10 8.40 -11.17 2.16
C ALA A 10 8.19 -9.68 2.45
N PHE A 11 7.85 -8.88 1.45
CA PHE A 11 7.51 -7.46 1.63
C PHE A 11 6.37 -7.29 2.63
N HIS A 12 5.27 -8.02 2.43
CA HIS A 12 4.11 -7.93 3.29
C HIS A 12 4.39 -8.44 4.71
N ASN A 13 5.16 -9.51 4.85
CA ASN A 13 5.59 -10.01 6.16
C ASN A 13 6.41 -8.97 6.93
N ILE A 14 7.38 -8.32 6.27
CA ILE A 14 8.19 -7.27 6.87
C ILE A 14 7.33 -6.08 7.26
N ASN A 15 6.42 -5.65 6.38
CA ASN A 15 5.54 -4.53 6.67
C ASN A 15 4.69 -4.76 7.93
N ASN A 16 4.17 -5.99 8.10
CA ASN A 16 3.43 -6.37 9.31
C ASN A 16 4.32 -6.44 10.55
N LYS A 17 5.52 -6.99 10.45
CA LYS A 17 6.49 -6.98 11.56
C LYS A 17 6.87 -5.56 12.01
N LEU A 18 6.79 -4.59 11.10
CA LEU A 18 6.95 -3.16 11.39
C LEU A 18 5.67 -2.49 11.94
N GLY A 19 4.63 -3.27 12.24
CA GLY A 19 3.37 -2.76 12.77
C GLY A 19 2.51 -1.99 11.77
N ARG A 20 2.73 -2.20 10.46
CA ARG A 20 1.99 -1.54 9.39
C ARG A 20 0.94 -2.47 8.81
N LEU A 21 -0.17 -1.91 8.32
CA LEU A 21 -1.21 -2.70 7.70
C LEU A 21 -0.79 -3.18 6.31
N SER A 22 -0.86 -4.47 6.13
CA SER A 22 -0.54 -5.13 4.88
C SER A 22 -1.25 -6.47 4.78
N THR A 23 -1.43 -7.00 3.60
CA THR A 23 -1.95 -8.35 3.40
C THR A 23 -0.96 -9.38 3.92
N SER A 24 -1.05 -9.67 5.21
CA SER A 24 -0.23 -10.69 5.87
C SER A 24 -0.82 -12.07 5.72
N GLY A 25 0.00 -13.09 5.96
CA GLY A 25 -0.43 -14.49 5.91
C GLY A 25 -0.61 -14.98 4.49
N GLN A 26 0.15 -14.43 3.56
CA GLN A 26 0.27 -15.01 2.23
C GLN A 26 0.86 -16.41 2.38
N ASP A 27 0.06 -17.40 2.01
CA ASP A 27 0.47 -18.80 1.99
C ASP A 27 0.57 -19.32 0.57
N PHE A 28 1.45 -20.30 0.41
CA PHE A 28 1.63 -20.95 -0.87
C PHE A 28 1.08 -22.38 -0.80
N PHE A 29 0.22 -22.72 -1.75
CA PHE A 29 -0.40 -24.04 -1.81
C PHE A 29 -0.03 -24.75 -3.10
N LYS A 30 0.29 -26.03 -2.98
CA LYS A 30 0.36 -26.92 -4.15
C LYS A 30 -1.06 -27.24 -4.57
N ILE A 31 -1.43 -26.81 -5.77
CA ILE A 31 -2.77 -27.00 -6.31
C ILE A 31 -2.75 -28.15 -7.31
N SER A 32 -3.76 -29.00 -7.20
CA SER A 32 -4.10 -29.96 -8.27
C SER A 32 -5.55 -29.78 -8.67
N LEU A 33 -5.81 -29.79 -9.97
CA LEU A 33 -7.15 -29.73 -10.54
C LEU A 33 -7.39 -31.00 -11.36
N ASN A 34 -8.45 -31.75 -11.04
CA ASN A 34 -8.79 -33.02 -11.70
C ASN A 34 -7.63 -34.04 -11.71
N GLY A 35 -6.78 -34.06 -10.68
CA GLY A 35 -5.62 -34.93 -10.56
C GLY A 35 -4.34 -34.43 -11.24
N GLU A 36 -4.41 -33.33 -11.99
CA GLU A 36 -3.23 -32.71 -12.60
C GLU A 36 -2.63 -31.64 -11.68
N SER A 37 -1.29 -31.62 -11.55
CA SER A 37 -0.61 -30.61 -10.75
C SER A 37 -0.61 -29.26 -11.47
N TRP A 38 -1.16 -28.23 -10.82
CA TRP A 38 -1.13 -26.85 -11.28
C TRP A 38 0.03 -26.04 -10.69
N GLY A 39 0.89 -26.68 -9.91
CA GLY A 39 2.04 -26.06 -9.28
C GLY A 39 1.72 -25.38 -7.95
N VAL A 40 2.54 -24.39 -7.61
CA VAL A 40 2.39 -23.61 -6.38
C VAL A 40 1.67 -22.33 -6.68
N MET A 41 0.59 -22.06 -5.97
CA MET A 41 -0.18 -20.84 -6.05
C MET A 41 -0.12 -20.07 -4.74
N ASN A 42 -0.17 -18.74 -4.84
CA ASN A 42 -0.31 -17.85 -3.70
C ASN A 42 -1.78 -17.73 -3.29
N ALA A 43 -2.03 -17.78 -1.99
CA ALA A 43 -3.29 -17.40 -1.40
C ALA A 43 -3.08 -16.11 -0.58
N GLU A 44 -3.81 -15.08 -0.93
CA GLU A 44 -3.80 -13.80 -0.23
C GLU A 44 -5.05 -13.67 0.62
N PRO A 45 -4.95 -13.09 1.82
CA PRO A 45 -6.12 -12.72 2.59
C PRO A 45 -6.98 -11.72 1.80
N VAL A 46 -8.27 -11.89 1.89
CA VAL A 46 -9.22 -10.88 1.40
C VAL A 46 -9.18 -9.68 2.35
N ILE A 47 -9.08 -8.48 1.79
CA ILE A 47 -9.22 -7.25 2.57
C ILE A 47 -10.71 -6.99 2.71
N ASP A 48 -11.23 -7.28 3.88
CA ASP A 48 -12.62 -7.12 4.25
C ASP A 48 -12.74 -6.59 5.70
N GLU A 49 -13.94 -6.42 6.18
CA GLU A 49 -14.18 -5.99 7.57
C GLU A 49 -13.57 -6.97 8.56
N LYS A 50 -13.64 -8.27 8.28
CA LYS A 50 -13.04 -9.30 9.12
C LYS A 50 -11.52 -9.17 9.20
N PHE A 51 -10.87 -8.75 8.11
CA PHE A 51 -9.45 -8.41 8.12
C PHE A 51 -9.17 -7.26 9.11
N LEU A 52 -10.04 -6.23 9.14
CA LEU A 52 -9.90 -5.10 10.06
C LEU A 52 -10.16 -5.49 11.51
N GLU A 53 -11.11 -6.37 11.77
CA GLU A 53 -11.42 -6.87 13.12
C GLU A 53 -10.26 -7.64 13.77
N LEU A 54 -9.41 -8.25 12.95
CA LEU A 54 -8.23 -8.97 13.43
C LEU A 54 -7.05 -8.05 13.80
N GLN A 55 -7.16 -6.75 13.53
CA GLN A 55 -6.12 -5.78 13.89
C GLN A 55 -6.26 -5.33 15.35
N GLU A 56 -5.15 -5.01 16.00
CA GLU A 56 -5.13 -4.56 17.39
C GLU A 56 -5.81 -3.20 17.59
N VAL A 57 -5.76 -2.34 16.56
CA VAL A 57 -6.34 -1.00 16.59
C VAL A 57 -7.67 -1.00 15.86
N LYS A 58 -8.70 -0.43 16.50
CA LYS A 58 -10.02 -0.32 15.89
C LYS A 58 -9.99 0.60 14.67
N ARG A 59 -10.34 0.03 13.53
CA ARG A 59 -10.42 0.72 12.25
C ARG A 59 -11.81 0.58 11.64
N LEU A 60 -12.19 1.56 10.85
CA LEU A 60 -13.51 1.60 10.20
C LEU A 60 -13.38 1.76 8.70
N GLY A 61 -14.13 0.94 8.00
CA GLY A 61 -14.31 1.03 6.56
C GLY A 61 -13.04 0.77 5.76
N ILE A 62 -13.23 0.45 4.51
CA ILE A 62 -12.19 0.24 3.53
C ILE A 62 -12.44 1.18 2.38
N PHE A 63 -11.48 2.03 2.09
CA PHE A 63 -11.59 3.09 1.10
C PHE A 63 -10.51 2.94 0.04
N ARG A 64 -10.75 3.51 -1.12
CA ARG A 64 -9.77 3.60 -2.19
C ARG A 64 -9.93 4.91 -2.95
N ILE A 65 -8.81 5.46 -3.37
CA ILE A 65 -8.79 6.58 -4.30
C ILE A 65 -8.45 6.03 -5.67
N SER A 66 -9.35 6.18 -6.62
CA SER A 66 -9.23 5.60 -7.94
C SER A 66 -9.60 6.62 -9.03
N ASN A 67 -9.12 6.40 -10.25
CA ASN A 67 -9.58 7.10 -11.44
C ASN A 67 -10.62 6.29 -12.23
N GLU A 68 -11.03 5.15 -11.72
CA GLU A 68 -12.01 4.26 -12.34
C GLU A 68 -13.11 3.96 -11.32
N GLU A 69 -14.36 4.12 -11.73
CA GLU A 69 -15.53 3.68 -10.97
C GLU A 69 -15.56 2.16 -10.91
N ARG A 70 -15.37 1.58 -9.73
CA ARG A 70 -15.27 0.12 -9.55
C ARG A 70 -16.07 -0.43 -8.38
N SER A 71 -16.45 0.43 -7.44
CA SER A 71 -17.19 0.00 -6.28
C SER A 71 -18.68 0.28 -6.42
N ALA A 72 -19.47 -0.36 -5.57
CA ALA A 72 -20.90 -0.09 -5.48
C ALA A 72 -21.20 1.30 -4.90
N TYR A 73 -20.26 1.90 -4.19
CA TYR A 73 -20.41 3.21 -3.58
C TYR A 73 -19.17 4.09 -3.82
N PHE A 74 -19.38 5.21 -4.52
CA PHE A 74 -18.32 6.17 -4.85
C PHE A 74 -18.86 7.59 -4.90
N ARG A 75 -17.99 8.55 -4.65
CA ARG A 75 -18.24 9.97 -4.95
C ARG A 75 -17.18 10.48 -5.92
N LYS A 76 -17.65 11.15 -6.94
CA LYS A 76 -16.77 11.83 -7.88
C LYS A 76 -16.11 13.00 -7.18
N TRP A 77 -14.83 13.09 -7.40
CA TRP A 77 -13.98 14.15 -6.91
C TRP A 77 -13.49 15.00 -8.11
N ASN A 78 -12.91 16.16 -7.84
CA ASN A 78 -12.38 17.01 -8.91
C ASN A 78 -11.44 16.23 -9.83
N ASP A 79 -11.39 16.61 -11.11
CA ASP A 79 -10.49 16.06 -12.14
C ASP A 79 -10.69 14.56 -12.50
N GLY A 80 -11.88 14.01 -12.28
CA GLY A 80 -12.22 12.64 -12.71
C GLY A 80 -11.77 11.54 -11.77
N ARG A 81 -11.38 11.86 -10.54
CA ARG A 81 -11.06 10.89 -9.49
C ARG A 81 -12.31 10.52 -8.69
N TYR A 82 -12.26 9.35 -8.05
CA TYR A 82 -13.32 8.80 -7.24
C TYR A 82 -12.78 8.42 -5.86
N LEU A 83 -13.51 8.77 -4.82
CA LEU A 83 -13.39 8.13 -3.51
C LEU A 83 -14.38 6.98 -3.47
N GLU A 84 -13.87 5.80 -3.32
CA GLU A 84 -14.66 4.57 -3.25
C GLU A 84 -14.69 4.03 -1.83
N TYR A 85 -15.87 3.60 -1.39
CA TYR A 85 -16.02 2.72 -0.25
C TYR A 85 -16.15 1.29 -0.74
N TYR A 86 -15.23 0.45 -0.33
CA TYR A 86 -15.23 -0.95 -0.70
C TYR A 86 -16.03 -1.77 0.30
N ILE A 87 -17.00 -2.51 -0.19
CA ILE A 87 -17.84 -3.38 0.60
C ILE A 87 -17.57 -4.80 0.16
N SER A 88 -16.98 -5.56 1.04
CA SER A 88 -16.75 -6.99 0.85
C SER A 88 -17.78 -7.85 1.57
N ASP A 89 -18.57 -7.27 2.47
CA ASP A 89 -19.59 -7.99 3.23
C ASP A 89 -20.94 -7.97 2.49
N PRO A 90 -21.43 -9.12 1.99
CA PRO A 90 -22.72 -9.22 1.34
C PRO A 90 -23.90 -8.95 2.29
N SER A 91 -23.69 -8.89 3.62
CA SER A 91 -24.72 -8.51 4.60
C SER A 91 -24.96 -7.00 4.64
N VAL A 92 -24.03 -6.19 4.18
CA VAL A 92 -24.22 -4.74 4.05
C VAL A 92 -25.00 -4.47 2.77
N THR A 93 -26.30 -4.44 2.88
CA THR A 93 -27.19 -4.12 1.75
C THR A 93 -27.09 -2.64 1.46
N ILE A 94 -26.33 -2.27 0.43
CA ILE A 94 -26.44 -0.94 -0.16
C ILE A 94 -27.63 -0.96 -1.10
N ASN A 95 -28.62 -0.14 -0.81
CA ASN A 95 -29.77 0.04 -1.68
C ASN A 95 -29.36 0.91 -2.88
N ILE A 96 -28.87 0.27 -3.93
CA ILE A 96 -28.50 0.95 -5.19
C ILE A 96 -29.80 1.25 -5.95
N LYS A 97 -30.43 2.36 -5.64
CA LYS A 97 -31.46 2.95 -6.51
C LYS A 97 -30.92 4.23 -7.11
N GLY A 98 -30.38 4.08 -8.30
CA GLY A 98 -30.33 5.08 -9.36
C GLY A 98 -29.92 6.48 -8.97
N LYS A 99 -28.64 6.80 -9.12
CA LYS A 99 -28.09 8.14 -9.33
C LYS A 99 -28.18 9.10 -8.14
N GLU A 100 -27.04 9.35 -7.54
CA GLU A 100 -26.63 10.53 -6.79
C GLU A 100 -26.73 10.55 -5.26
N GLU A 101 -27.49 9.72 -4.58
CA GLU A 101 -27.55 9.71 -3.11
C GLU A 101 -27.65 8.29 -2.55
N GLU A 102 -26.61 7.50 -2.71
CA GLU A 102 -26.49 6.27 -1.95
C GLU A 102 -25.86 6.56 -0.60
N ILE A 103 -26.69 6.48 0.41
CA ILE A 103 -26.31 6.72 1.79
C ILE A 103 -25.71 5.42 2.32
N ILE A 104 -24.46 5.48 2.79
CA ILE A 104 -23.94 4.44 3.68
C ILE A 104 -24.88 4.39 4.87
N GLN A 105 -25.52 3.24 5.11
CA GLN A 105 -26.58 3.13 6.13
C GLN A 105 -26.05 3.30 7.55
N ASP A 106 -24.76 2.93 7.79
CA ASP A 106 -24.10 3.18 9.05
C ASP A 106 -23.80 4.69 9.18
N PRO A 107 -24.41 5.39 10.17
CA PRO A 107 -24.22 6.84 10.31
C PRO A 107 -22.78 7.24 10.59
N ILE A 108 -22.04 6.44 11.35
CA ILE A 108 -20.63 6.72 11.70
C ILE A 108 -19.79 6.60 10.45
N LEU A 109 -19.98 5.54 9.68
CA LEU A 109 -19.23 5.30 8.47
C LEU A 109 -19.54 6.36 7.40
N ASN A 110 -20.81 6.78 7.29
CA ASN A 110 -21.22 7.85 6.39
C ASN A 110 -20.59 9.20 6.77
N GLU A 111 -20.48 9.50 8.06
CA GLU A 111 -19.80 10.69 8.56
C GLU A 111 -18.31 10.65 8.22
N VAL A 112 -17.65 9.52 8.50
CA VAL A 112 -16.24 9.29 8.14
C VAL A 112 -16.02 9.45 6.64
N TYR A 113 -16.85 8.83 5.82
CA TYR A 113 -16.77 8.93 4.36
C TYR A 113 -16.95 10.38 3.87
N SER A 114 -17.90 11.10 4.42
CA SER A 114 -18.16 12.50 4.06
C SER A 114 -17.01 13.41 4.47
N ASN A 115 -16.40 13.16 5.63
CA ASN A 115 -15.22 13.87 6.10
C ASN A 115 -14.02 13.63 5.17
N ILE A 116 -13.74 12.38 4.83
CA ILE A 116 -12.68 12.02 3.88
C ILE A 116 -12.90 12.75 2.54
N HIS A 117 -14.11 12.66 2.00
CA HIS A 117 -14.44 13.29 0.72
C HIS A 117 -14.24 14.81 0.76
N MET A 118 -14.61 15.47 1.85
CA MET A 118 -14.44 16.91 2.05
C MET A 118 -12.93 17.30 2.03
N HIS A 119 -12.11 16.61 2.81
CA HIS A 119 -10.66 16.87 2.85
C HIS A 119 -10.02 16.67 1.48
N MET A 120 -10.38 15.58 0.81
CA MET A 120 -9.85 15.27 -0.52
C MET A 120 -10.28 16.31 -1.57
N SER A 121 -11.54 16.74 -1.56
CA SER A 121 -12.05 17.78 -2.47
C SER A 121 -11.34 19.12 -2.28
N ASN A 122 -10.84 19.38 -1.08
CA ASN A 122 -10.05 20.58 -0.77
C ASN A 122 -8.54 20.35 -0.96
N ASN A 123 -8.11 19.21 -1.47
CA ASN A 123 -6.70 18.80 -1.53
C ASN A 123 -6.00 18.87 -0.16
N ASP A 124 -6.72 18.58 0.91
CA ASP A 124 -6.18 18.61 2.27
C ASP A 124 -5.60 17.26 2.67
N GLY A 125 -4.29 17.14 2.58
CA GLY A 125 -3.54 15.94 2.95
C GLY A 125 -3.47 15.67 4.47
N SER A 126 -4.02 16.56 5.30
CA SER A 126 -4.01 16.38 6.75
C SER A 126 -4.87 15.20 7.22
N ILE A 127 -5.76 14.71 6.36
CA ILE A 127 -6.60 13.53 6.63
C ILE A 127 -5.79 12.22 6.70
N PHE A 128 -4.61 12.16 6.09
CA PHE A 128 -3.77 10.97 6.08
C PHE A 128 -2.86 10.90 7.31
N ASN A 129 -2.58 9.70 7.79
CA ASN A 129 -1.49 9.44 8.71
C ASN A 129 -0.17 9.59 7.96
N ARG A 130 0.39 10.81 8.02
CA ARG A 130 1.57 11.19 7.26
C ARG A 130 2.77 10.29 7.52
N GLN A 131 3.01 9.93 8.79
CA GLN A 131 4.13 9.08 9.16
C GLN A 131 3.99 7.70 8.51
N GLN A 132 2.83 7.06 8.60
CA GLN A 132 2.57 5.77 7.97
C GLN A 132 2.72 5.84 6.45
N MET A 133 2.29 6.93 5.84
CA MET A 133 2.44 7.13 4.40
C MET A 133 3.91 7.25 4.00
N ILE A 134 4.72 8.06 4.70
CA ILE A 134 6.17 8.21 4.43
C ILE A 134 6.89 6.88 4.66
N ALA A 135 6.56 6.18 5.75
CA ALA A 135 7.14 4.89 6.08
C ALA A 135 6.90 3.84 4.98
N ASN A 136 5.67 3.80 4.43
CA ASN A 136 5.34 2.89 3.34
C ASN A 136 6.01 3.29 2.01
N LEU A 137 6.15 4.58 1.75
CA LEU A 137 6.92 5.06 0.60
C LEU A 137 8.39 4.65 0.70
N ALA A 138 9.01 4.86 1.86
CA ALA A 138 10.41 4.49 2.11
C ALA A 138 10.64 2.99 1.89
N LEU A 139 9.82 2.13 2.50
CA LEU A 139 9.92 0.69 2.32
C LEU A 139 9.71 0.27 0.86
N SER A 140 8.72 0.86 0.17
CA SER A 140 8.45 0.54 -1.23
C SER A 140 9.62 0.93 -2.14
N LEU A 141 10.26 2.08 -1.91
CA LEU A 141 11.44 2.50 -2.65
C LEU A 141 12.67 1.64 -2.33
N VAL A 142 12.87 1.27 -1.07
CA VAL A 142 13.91 0.29 -0.68
C VAL A 142 13.68 -1.04 -1.37
N TRP A 143 12.41 -1.45 -1.53
CA TRP A 143 12.04 -2.63 -2.30
C TRP A 143 12.17 -2.46 -3.81
N GLY A 144 12.33 -1.23 -4.30
CA GLY A 144 12.55 -0.89 -5.71
C GLY A 144 11.28 -0.77 -6.55
N SER A 145 10.12 -0.56 -5.93
CA SER A 145 8.86 -0.34 -6.64
C SER A 145 7.81 0.34 -5.77
N ILE A 146 7.08 1.30 -6.33
CA ILE A 146 5.89 1.90 -5.69
C ILE A 146 4.57 1.26 -6.17
N HIS A 147 4.61 0.07 -6.75
CA HIS A 147 3.42 -0.58 -7.32
C HIS A 147 2.33 -0.78 -6.27
N THR A 148 2.69 -1.23 -5.07
CA THR A 148 1.76 -1.43 -3.95
C THR A 148 1.06 -0.14 -3.49
N LEU A 149 1.65 1.03 -3.79
CA LEU A 149 1.08 2.33 -3.43
C LEU A 149 0.14 2.89 -4.51
N GLY A 150 0.06 2.20 -5.66
CA GLY A 150 -0.79 2.63 -6.78
C GLY A 150 -2.28 2.58 -6.46
N PRO A 151 -3.11 3.32 -7.21
CA PRO A 151 -4.55 3.47 -6.91
C PRO A 151 -5.33 2.16 -6.94
N ARG A 152 -4.79 1.11 -7.53
CA ARG A 152 -5.42 -0.22 -7.60
C ARG A 152 -4.99 -1.16 -6.48
N ASN A 153 -3.87 -0.86 -5.81
CA ASN A 153 -3.21 -1.78 -4.90
C ASN A 153 -3.16 -1.24 -3.47
N MET A 154 -3.20 0.08 -3.30
CA MET A 154 -3.28 0.69 -1.98
C MET A 154 -4.74 0.90 -1.59
N TRP A 155 -5.11 0.27 -0.50
CA TRP A 155 -6.37 0.49 0.18
C TRP A 155 -6.13 1.41 1.37
N LEU A 156 -7.18 2.02 1.85
CA LEU A 156 -7.15 2.94 2.98
C LEU A 156 -8.18 2.49 4.00
N THR A 157 -7.89 2.71 5.27
CA THR A 157 -8.84 2.52 6.36
C THR A 157 -8.78 3.68 7.33
N TRP A 158 -9.87 3.92 8.05
CA TRP A 158 -9.96 4.99 9.02
C TRP A 158 -9.54 4.51 10.41
N ASN A 159 -8.46 5.10 10.93
CA ASN A 159 -8.08 4.92 12.34
C ASN A 159 -8.93 5.85 13.21
N GLN A 160 -9.79 5.27 14.03
CA GLN A 160 -10.71 6.04 14.89
C GLN A 160 -10.03 6.83 15.99
N TYR A 161 -8.89 6.36 16.49
CA TYR A 161 -8.16 7.03 17.57
C TYR A 161 -7.42 8.26 17.06
N GLU A 162 -6.74 8.13 15.95
CA GLU A 162 -5.97 9.21 15.37
C GLU A 162 -6.80 10.13 14.46
N GLN A 163 -7.99 9.67 14.06
CA GLN A 163 -8.85 10.33 13.07
C GLN A 163 -8.11 10.59 11.76
N LYS A 164 -7.44 9.56 11.27
CA LYS A 164 -6.61 9.59 10.07
C LYS A 164 -6.87 8.38 9.18
N LEU A 165 -6.64 8.57 7.89
CA LEU A 165 -6.54 7.48 6.93
C LEU A 165 -5.17 6.83 7.02
N GLU A 166 -5.15 5.52 7.11
CA GLU A 166 -3.96 4.68 7.07
C GLU A 166 -3.98 3.76 5.85
N PRO A 167 -2.84 3.54 5.20
CA PRO A 167 -2.78 2.65 4.05
C PRO A 167 -2.80 1.19 4.47
N ILE A 168 -3.49 0.37 3.67
CA ILE A 168 -3.39 -1.09 3.67
C ILE A 168 -2.69 -1.46 2.37
N LEU A 169 -1.51 -2.05 2.46
CA LEU A 169 -0.72 -2.39 1.29
C LEU A 169 -1.08 -3.78 0.76
N THR A 170 -1.17 -3.87 -0.57
CA THR A 170 -1.39 -5.13 -1.30
C THR A 170 -0.48 -5.16 -2.52
N ASP A 171 -0.22 -6.34 -3.07
CA ASP A 171 0.41 -6.53 -4.38
C ASP A 171 1.64 -5.63 -4.62
N GLN A 172 2.75 -6.01 -4.00
CA GLN A 172 4.01 -5.33 -4.20
C GLN A 172 4.62 -5.70 -5.54
N GLY A 173 4.35 -5.43 -6.57
CA GLY A 173 4.88 -5.74 -7.90
C GLY A 173 6.38 -6.05 -8.02
N ASN A 174 6.88 -5.95 -9.19
CA ASN A 174 8.27 -6.22 -9.51
C ASN A 174 9.20 -5.28 -8.73
N TRP A 175 10.23 -5.87 -8.19
CA TRP A 175 11.28 -5.16 -7.53
C TRP A 175 12.47 -4.88 -8.47
N LYS A 176 13.10 -3.74 -8.28
CA LYS A 176 14.13 -3.23 -9.17
C LYS A 176 15.26 -2.56 -8.40
N ASP A 177 16.37 -2.38 -9.06
CA ASP A 177 17.36 -1.40 -8.61
C ASP A 177 16.73 -0.01 -8.58
N VAL A 178 16.68 0.60 -7.40
CA VAL A 178 16.05 1.91 -7.20
C VAL A 178 16.73 3.01 -8.02
N LYS A 179 18.01 2.91 -8.32
CA LYS A 179 18.74 3.84 -9.18
C LYS A 179 18.13 3.94 -10.57
N LEU A 180 17.73 2.80 -11.13
CA LEU A 180 17.10 2.74 -12.43
C LEU A 180 15.62 3.13 -12.36
N TYR A 181 14.97 2.77 -11.26
CA TYR A 181 13.54 2.95 -11.09
C TYR A 181 13.17 4.39 -10.74
N ILE A 182 13.89 5.04 -9.81
CA ILE A 182 13.53 6.38 -9.31
C ILE A 182 13.46 7.42 -10.43
N ASN A 183 14.30 7.29 -11.45
CA ASN A 183 14.31 8.19 -12.59
C ASN A 183 13.11 8.01 -13.53
N SER A 184 12.48 6.86 -13.52
CA SER A 184 11.30 6.56 -14.33
C SER A 184 9.97 6.97 -13.65
N ILE A 185 10.00 7.36 -12.37
CA ILE A 185 8.79 7.81 -11.68
C ILE A 185 8.43 9.21 -12.21
N SER A 186 7.34 9.28 -12.95
CA SER A 186 6.79 10.53 -13.51
C SER A 186 5.60 11.04 -12.72
N THR A 187 4.93 10.17 -11.98
CA THR A 187 3.75 10.49 -11.16
C THR A 187 3.82 9.77 -9.83
N LEU A 188 3.30 10.40 -8.79
CA LEU A 188 3.04 9.74 -7.51
C LEU A 188 1.61 9.21 -7.47
N PRO A 189 1.34 8.18 -6.63
CA PRO A 189 -0.03 7.80 -6.31
C PRO A 189 -0.81 8.97 -5.70
N TYR A 190 -2.10 9.11 -6.04
CA TYR A 190 -2.93 10.26 -5.70
C TYR A 190 -2.90 10.70 -4.24
N ALA A 191 -2.86 9.75 -3.30
CA ALA A 191 -2.76 10.08 -1.88
C ALA A 191 -1.48 10.85 -1.56
N TYR A 192 -0.36 10.46 -2.15
CA TYR A 192 0.93 11.11 -1.96
C TYR A 192 1.00 12.49 -2.61
N GLU A 193 0.37 12.66 -3.77
CA GLU A 193 0.25 13.98 -4.40
C GLU A 193 -0.43 14.97 -3.46
N ILE A 194 -1.55 14.57 -2.84
CA ILE A 194 -2.29 15.41 -1.90
C ILE A 194 -1.46 15.70 -0.65
N ILE A 195 -0.83 14.67 -0.08
CA ILE A 195 -0.05 14.79 1.16
C ILE A 195 1.12 15.77 0.97
N PHE A 196 1.85 15.66 -0.15
CA PHE A 196 3.07 16.44 -0.37
C PHE A 196 2.83 17.78 -1.06
N LYS A 197 1.69 17.98 -1.72
CA LYS A 197 1.34 19.24 -2.38
C LYS A 197 1.33 20.42 -1.39
N ASN A 198 0.68 20.24 -0.25
CA ASN A 198 0.51 21.30 0.75
C ASN A 198 1.58 21.27 1.85
N LYS A 199 2.14 20.13 2.10
CA LYS A 199 3.23 19.92 3.05
C LYS A 199 4.30 19.06 2.41
N PRO A 200 5.27 19.65 1.72
CA PRO A 200 6.35 18.91 1.06
C PRO A 200 7.03 17.93 2.01
N LEU A 201 7.53 16.83 1.44
CA LEU A 201 8.35 15.87 2.16
C LEU A 201 9.65 16.54 2.59
N LYS A 202 10.05 16.35 3.86
CA LYS A 202 11.32 16.83 4.38
C LYS A 202 12.36 15.72 4.36
N GLU A 203 13.63 16.10 4.20
CA GLU A 203 14.74 15.16 4.21
C GLU A 203 14.81 14.41 5.54
N GLU A 204 14.61 15.11 6.66
CA GLU A 204 14.65 14.52 8.00
C GLU A 204 13.56 13.48 8.20
N GLU A 205 12.32 13.76 7.74
CA GLU A 205 11.20 12.80 7.84
C GLU A 205 11.49 11.52 7.05
N PHE A 206 12.09 11.66 5.87
CA PHE A 206 12.38 10.50 5.01
C PHE A 206 13.61 9.73 5.49
N LEU A 207 14.65 10.45 5.96
CA LEU A 207 15.85 9.84 6.53
C LEU A 207 15.54 9.02 7.79
N GLU A 208 14.68 9.55 8.66
CA GLU A 208 14.23 8.83 9.87
C GLU A 208 13.64 7.47 9.51
N GLU A 209 12.79 7.41 8.49
CA GLU A 209 12.21 6.13 8.06
C GLU A 209 13.24 5.19 7.41
N LEU A 210 14.20 5.71 6.67
CA LEU A 210 15.29 4.89 6.13
C LEU A 210 16.20 4.34 7.26
N GLU A 211 16.46 5.12 8.30
CA GLU A 211 17.24 4.66 9.47
C GLU A 211 16.47 3.63 10.29
N ASN A 212 15.15 3.79 10.45
CA ASN A 212 14.29 2.80 11.07
C ASN A 212 14.35 1.46 10.31
N LEU A 213 14.30 1.50 8.98
CA LEU A 213 14.45 0.32 8.14
C LEU A 213 15.85 -0.29 8.25
N ASN A 214 16.90 0.53 8.28
CA ASN A 214 18.27 0.08 8.44
C ASN A 214 18.47 -0.65 9.78
N TYR A 215 17.97 -0.06 10.87
CA TYR A 215 18.00 -0.68 12.19
C TYR A 215 17.24 -2.01 12.22
N TYR A 216 16.05 -2.04 11.64
CA TYR A 216 15.25 -3.25 11.55
C TYR A 216 15.94 -4.34 10.74
N PHE A 217 16.50 -4.02 9.58
CA PHE A 217 17.19 -4.99 8.71
C PHE A 217 18.50 -5.51 9.29
N ALA A 218 19.16 -4.73 10.13
CA ALA A 218 20.32 -5.20 10.87
C ALA A 218 19.94 -6.27 11.91
N LYS A 219 18.72 -6.18 12.47
CA LYS A 219 18.21 -7.10 13.48
C LYS A 219 17.48 -8.30 12.86
N ASP A 220 16.71 -8.10 11.84
CA ASP A 220 15.88 -9.09 11.15
C ASP A 220 16.08 -8.97 9.63
N ASN A 221 17.09 -9.65 9.11
CA ASN A 221 17.52 -9.53 7.72
C ASN A 221 16.42 -10.01 6.76
N PRO A 222 15.85 -9.15 5.91
CA PRO A 222 14.76 -9.49 5.00
C PRO A 222 15.12 -10.59 3.97
N ILE A 223 16.39 -10.79 3.68
CA ILE A 223 16.86 -11.85 2.79
C ILE A 223 16.59 -13.23 3.40
N ASN A 224 16.61 -13.33 4.73
CA ASN A 224 16.31 -14.60 5.39
C ASN A 224 14.85 -15.02 5.15
N ASP A 225 13.89 -14.09 5.20
CA ASP A 225 12.48 -14.37 4.90
C ASP A 225 12.31 -14.80 3.44
N ILE A 226 12.98 -14.11 2.51
CA ILE A 226 12.95 -14.44 1.08
C ILE A 226 13.52 -15.85 0.84
N ASN A 227 14.67 -16.16 1.43
CA ASN A 227 15.30 -17.45 1.28
C ASN A 227 14.46 -18.58 1.91
N ALA A 228 13.90 -18.35 3.09
CA ALA A 228 13.03 -19.33 3.74
C ALA A 228 11.79 -19.66 2.89
N LEU A 229 11.14 -18.65 2.31
CA LEU A 229 10.00 -18.85 1.41
C LEU A 229 10.43 -19.57 0.11
N LYS A 230 11.58 -19.17 -0.45
CA LYS A 230 12.13 -19.81 -1.64
C LYS A 230 12.42 -21.29 -1.38
N ASP A 231 13.18 -21.59 -0.33
CA ASP A 231 13.58 -22.98 -0.02
C ASP A 231 12.39 -23.87 0.30
N LYS A 232 11.38 -23.32 0.96
CA LYS A 232 10.16 -24.06 1.29
C LYS A 232 9.29 -24.38 0.07
N TYR A 233 9.12 -23.42 -0.83
CA TYR A 233 8.12 -23.53 -1.90
C TYR A 233 8.71 -23.65 -3.31
N PHE A 234 9.94 -23.17 -3.52
CA PHE A 234 10.58 -23.08 -4.83
C PHE A 234 12.05 -23.53 -4.80
N PRO A 235 12.40 -24.69 -4.17
CA PRO A 235 13.79 -25.06 -3.88
C PRO A 235 14.68 -25.19 -5.12
N ASN A 236 14.09 -25.47 -6.28
CA ASN A 236 14.82 -25.66 -7.54
C ASN A 236 14.73 -24.46 -8.50
N ASP A 237 14.10 -23.37 -8.08
CA ASP A 237 13.91 -22.22 -8.96
C ASP A 237 15.12 -21.27 -8.89
N GLN A 238 15.91 -21.24 -9.94
CA GLN A 238 17.11 -20.39 -10.05
C GLN A 238 16.82 -18.96 -10.47
N ARG A 239 15.57 -18.61 -10.76
CA ARG A 239 15.18 -17.24 -11.20
C ARG A 239 15.22 -16.22 -10.06
N PHE A 240 15.24 -16.68 -8.82
CA PHE A 240 15.32 -15.81 -7.65
C PHE A 240 16.76 -15.32 -7.47
N SER A 241 17.02 -14.10 -7.87
CA SER A 241 18.31 -13.44 -7.62
C SER A 241 18.31 -12.76 -6.24
N ILE A 242 19.52 -12.49 -5.74
CA ILE A 242 19.69 -11.71 -4.51
C ILE A 242 19.13 -10.30 -4.72
N THR A 243 18.35 -9.88 -3.77
CA THR A 243 17.67 -8.60 -3.76
C THR A 243 18.66 -7.44 -3.54
N PRO A 244 18.58 -6.32 -4.29
CA PRO A 244 19.35 -5.11 -4.01
C PRO A 244 18.80 -4.29 -2.83
N ILE A 245 18.02 -4.87 -1.89
CA ILE A 245 17.40 -4.14 -0.77
C ILE A 245 18.42 -3.27 -0.04
N PHE A 246 19.57 -3.83 0.35
CA PHE A 246 20.58 -3.10 1.07
C PHE A 246 21.26 -2.02 0.20
N SER A 247 21.55 -2.34 -1.06
CA SER A 247 22.12 -1.34 -1.98
C SER A 247 21.11 -0.24 -2.33
N ASN A 248 19.83 -0.55 -2.38
CA ASN A 248 18.77 0.44 -2.53
C ASN A 248 18.68 1.35 -1.30
N LEU A 249 18.73 0.77 -0.10
CA LEU A 249 18.69 1.54 1.14
C LEU A 249 19.88 2.51 1.23
N GLU A 250 21.09 2.05 1.00
CA GLU A 250 22.29 2.90 1.00
C GLU A 250 22.21 4.00 -0.06
N PHE A 251 21.80 3.66 -1.28
CA PHE A 251 21.62 4.65 -2.34
C PHE A 251 20.61 5.74 -1.97
N LEU A 252 19.48 5.38 -1.37
CA LEU A 252 18.45 6.33 -0.94
C LEU A 252 18.98 7.26 0.15
N LYS A 253 19.77 6.75 1.10
CA LYS A 253 20.41 7.55 2.16
C LYS A 253 21.46 8.52 1.60
N GLU A 254 22.34 8.03 0.73
CA GLU A 254 23.41 8.83 0.12
C GLU A 254 22.87 9.95 -0.80
N ASN A 255 21.69 9.76 -1.40
CA ASN A 255 21.11 10.69 -2.38
C ASN A 255 19.80 11.33 -1.89
N ILE A 256 19.61 11.43 -0.59
CA ILE A 256 18.33 11.80 0.02
C ILE A 256 17.80 13.15 -0.48
N SER A 257 18.66 14.17 -0.57
CA SER A 257 18.27 15.52 -1.01
C SER A 257 17.73 15.53 -2.45
N GLU A 258 18.38 14.77 -3.34
CA GLU A 258 17.92 14.66 -4.73
C GLU A 258 16.59 13.94 -4.82
N ILE A 259 16.43 12.83 -4.07
CA ILE A 259 15.24 12.01 -4.06
C ILE A 259 14.05 12.77 -3.51
N VAL A 260 14.20 13.43 -2.37
CA VAL A 260 13.16 14.24 -1.74
C VAL A 260 12.75 15.41 -2.64
N LYS A 261 13.73 16.09 -3.25
CA LYS A 261 13.48 17.14 -4.24
C LYS A 261 12.67 16.60 -5.42
N LYS A 262 13.01 15.43 -5.94
CA LYS A 262 12.27 14.80 -7.03
C LYS A 262 10.84 14.46 -6.63
N ILE A 263 10.61 13.84 -5.47
CA ILE A 263 9.28 13.52 -4.96
C ILE A 263 8.42 14.78 -4.85
N ASN A 264 8.96 15.84 -4.27
CA ASN A 264 8.26 17.11 -4.12
C ASN A 264 7.97 17.79 -5.46
N THR A 265 8.88 17.67 -6.44
CA THR A 265 8.66 18.21 -7.79
C THR A 265 7.52 17.50 -8.50
N ILE A 266 7.45 16.17 -8.39
CA ILE A 266 6.36 15.37 -8.97
C ILE A 266 5.02 15.76 -8.31
N SER A 267 4.99 15.96 -7.00
CA SER A 267 3.78 16.33 -6.24
C SER A 267 3.28 17.75 -6.53
N ALA A 268 4.13 18.61 -7.07
CA ALA A 268 3.78 20.01 -7.37
C ALA A 268 3.09 20.19 -8.73
N PHE A 269 3.10 19.17 -9.60
CA PHE A 269 2.41 19.25 -10.89
C PHE A 269 0.90 19.12 -10.70
N PRO A 270 0.10 19.93 -11.45
CA PRO A 270 -1.37 19.95 -11.35
C PRO A 270 -2.04 18.68 -11.87
#